data_8b168f4f3850d446af3f180facca912c
#
_entry.id   8b168f4f3850d446af3f180facca912c
#
_cell.length_a   1.000
_cell.length_b   1.000
_cell.length_c   1.000
_cell.angle_alpha   90.00
_cell.angle_beta   90.00
_cell.angle_gamma   90.00
#
_symmetry.space_group_name_H-M   'P 1'
#
loop_
_entity.id
_entity.type
_entity.pdbx_description
1 polymer ?
#
loop_
_entity_poly.entity_id
_entity_poly.type
_entity_poly.pdbx_seq_one_letter_code
_entity_poly.pdbx_strand_id
1 'polypeptide(L)'
;MTKSLVSGVVFWMSVAVAMKAQVANPYLQLMEKAGEHAKAHDAEVPVLSPVDATILGGAVPVKELQAKGFKVVPWTTNDPEKMREQIRMGVDGLITDRPDLLQQVLKEERASAKTEEERARLARFDVSAHRGGRGLRPENTLPSFESGLDQLSTTLETDTGVTTDGVSLIWHDQFLNSESCRRADGASYTLENRVFLKDISSADAQKTFICDKVHFGPDQKNDLTLSPVAVAFAKKEGLISPYVPTYAAQLFRFVKFYVEYYRTGAGKNDAHAQERAENASRARFNLETKLMPEGITTDEAHKNHTVGPQKFVDALCGAIVKNGMEARAEVQSFDFRTLVLVEEQYPKIPTYYLTGDPKLLSGLFVPEQLRAAGTK
;
A
#
# COMPACT_ATOMS: atom_id res chain seq x y z
N MET A 1 28.62 -86.96 21.43
CA MET A 1 27.39 -86.33 20.92
C MET A 1 27.09 -85.10 21.79
N THR A 2 27.50 -83.90 21.36
CA THR A 2 27.25 -82.64 22.09
C THR A 2 26.79 -81.67 21.02
N LYS A 3 25.50 -81.26 21.13
CA LYS A 3 24.85 -80.27 20.31
C LYS A 3 25.18 -78.89 20.88
N SER A 4 25.79 -78.02 20.11
CA SER A 4 26.03 -76.64 20.36
C SER A 4 24.82 -75.80 19.91
N LEU A 5 24.19 -75.06 20.85
CA LEU A 5 23.17 -74.08 20.55
C LEU A 5 23.88 -72.74 20.27
N VAL A 6 23.66 -72.19 19.05
CA VAL A 6 24.07 -70.84 18.69
C VAL A 6 22.84 -69.94 18.94
N SER A 7 22.95 -69.03 19.92
CA SER A 7 21.98 -68.02 20.25
C SER A 7 22.22 -66.78 19.38
N GLY A 8 21.36 -66.53 18.40
CA GLY A 8 21.40 -65.29 17.57
C GLY A 8 20.75 -64.12 18.32
N VAL A 9 21.56 -63.12 18.66
CA VAL A 9 21.06 -61.82 19.17
C VAL A 9 20.74 -60.94 17.98
N VAL A 10 19.43 -60.68 17.80
CA VAL A 10 18.97 -59.70 16.80
C VAL A 10 19.05 -58.32 17.43
N PHE A 11 19.94 -57.47 16.93
CA PHE A 11 20.09 -56.08 17.32
C PHE A 11 19.09 -55.24 16.54
N TRP A 12 18.02 -54.75 17.19
CA TRP A 12 17.12 -53.75 16.63
C TRP A 12 17.77 -52.37 16.70
N MET A 13 18.29 -51.87 15.59
CA MET A 13 18.68 -50.45 15.51
C MET A 13 17.44 -49.62 15.31
N SER A 14 16.99 -48.95 16.38
CA SER A 14 15.98 -47.91 16.30
C SER A 14 16.59 -46.65 15.64
N VAL A 15 16.30 -46.40 14.35
CA VAL A 15 16.63 -45.16 13.70
C VAL A 15 15.65 -44.09 14.21
N ALA A 16 16.05 -43.33 15.18
CA ALA A 16 15.36 -42.13 15.58
C ALA A 16 15.59 -41.08 14.48
N VAL A 17 14.63 -40.91 13.57
CA VAL A 17 14.58 -39.79 12.66
C VAL A 17 14.25 -38.56 13.52
N ALA A 18 15.25 -37.78 13.85
CA ALA A 18 15.07 -36.48 14.45
C ALA A 18 14.35 -35.58 13.41
N MET A 19 13.03 -35.47 13.52
CA MET A 19 12.29 -34.40 12.86
C MET A 19 12.84 -33.07 13.37
N LYS A 20 13.73 -32.43 12.60
CA LYS A 20 14.02 -31.03 12.80
C LYS A 20 12.66 -30.32 12.71
N ALA A 21 12.21 -29.73 13.82
CA ALA A 21 11.06 -28.83 13.80
C ALA A 21 11.37 -27.76 12.73
N GLN A 22 10.63 -27.79 11.64
CA GLN A 22 10.76 -26.81 10.57
C GLN A 22 10.37 -25.49 11.19
N VAL A 23 11.30 -24.54 11.27
CA VAL A 23 11.01 -23.20 11.77
C VAL A 23 9.88 -22.65 10.90
N ALA A 24 8.74 -22.38 11.50
CA ALA A 24 7.58 -21.93 10.75
C ALA A 24 7.90 -20.58 10.05
N ASN A 25 7.45 -20.42 8.83
CA ASN A 25 7.70 -19.21 8.05
C ASN A 25 7.07 -17.98 8.74
N PRO A 26 7.81 -16.88 9.00
CA PRO A 26 7.33 -15.77 9.78
C PRO A 26 6.16 -15.01 9.13
N TYR A 27 6.12 -14.93 7.79
CA TYR A 27 5.01 -14.30 7.06
C TYR A 27 3.73 -15.13 7.19
N LEU A 28 3.85 -16.45 7.14
CA LEU A 28 2.71 -17.34 7.30
C LEU A 28 2.16 -17.24 8.74
N GLN A 29 3.04 -17.26 9.74
CA GLN A 29 2.63 -17.09 11.15
C GLN A 29 1.93 -15.76 11.39
N LEU A 30 2.50 -14.65 10.87
CA LEU A 30 1.88 -13.33 10.98
C LEU A 30 0.47 -13.34 10.39
N MET A 31 0.33 -13.81 9.14
CA MET A 31 -0.96 -13.76 8.44
C MET A 31 -2.00 -14.70 9.04
N GLU A 32 -1.60 -15.85 9.57
CA GLU A 32 -2.50 -16.72 10.34
C GLU A 32 -3.04 -16.00 11.58
N LYS A 33 -2.18 -15.30 12.34
CA LYS A 33 -2.60 -14.54 13.51
C LYS A 33 -3.47 -13.33 13.15
N ALA A 34 -3.10 -12.60 12.10
CA ALA A 34 -3.93 -11.51 11.58
C ALA A 34 -5.30 -12.01 11.12
N GLY A 35 -5.36 -13.15 10.41
CA GLY A 35 -6.61 -13.76 9.98
C GLY A 35 -7.47 -14.27 11.14
N GLU A 36 -6.86 -14.84 12.20
CA GLU A 36 -7.56 -15.21 13.43
C GLU A 36 -8.17 -13.97 14.12
N HIS A 37 -7.38 -12.88 14.22
CA HIS A 37 -7.82 -11.63 14.82
C HIS A 37 -8.97 -10.98 14.00
N ALA A 38 -8.80 -10.86 12.70
CA ALA A 38 -9.83 -10.31 11.82
C ALA A 38 -11.14 -11.12 11.91
N LYS A 39 -11.05 -12.45 11.89
CA LYS A 39 -12.22 -13.34 12.03
C LYS A 39 -12.93 -13.17 13.38
N ALA A 40 -12.19 -12.95 14.46
CA ALA A 40 -12.78 -12.75 15.79
C ALA A 40 -13.59 -11.44 15.89
N HIS A 41 -13.34 -10.48 14.98
CA HIS A 41 -14.01 -9.18 14.94
C HIS A 41 -14.93 -9.01 13.71
N ASP A 42 -15.25 -10.10 13.00
CA ASP A 42 -16.05 -10.08 11.75
C ASP A 42 -15.47 -9.12 10.69
N ALA A 43 -14.14 -8.95 10.71
CA ALA A 43 -13.42 -8.09 9.78
C ALA A 43 -13.07 -8.81 8.48
N GLU A 44 -12.78 -8.02 7.43
CA GLU A 44 -12.33 -8.50 6.13
C GLU A 44 -11.00 -9.26 6.27
N VAL A 45 -10.76 -10.23 5.37
CA VAL A 45 -9.53 -11.02 5.37
C VAL A 45 -8.32 -10.11 5.07
N PRO A 46 -7.31 -10.08 5.94
CA PRO A 46 -6.14 -9.22 5.75
C PRO A 46 -5.29 -9.65 4.55
N VAL A 47 -4.58 -8.69 3.99
CA VAL A 47 -3.69 -8.87 2.84
C VAL A 47 -2.24 -8.71 3.28
N LEU A 48 -1.33 -9.56 2.79
CA LEU A 48 0.11 -9.38 2.98
C LEU A 48 0.67 -8.46 1.89
N SER A 49 1.36 -7.40 2.30
CA SER A 49 2.03 -6.47 1.38
C SER A 49 3.53 -6.39 1.70
N PRO A 50 4.33 -7.34 1.18
CA PRO A 50 5.75 -7.43 1.50
C PRO A 50 6.61 -6.64 0.52
N VAL A 51 7.83 -6.26 0.93
CA VAL A 51 8.81 -5.71 0.00
C VAL A 51 9.13 -6.72 -1.11
N ASP A 52 9.25 -6.25 -2.35
CA ASP A 52 9.42 -7.06 -3.57
C ASP A 52 10.60 -8.05 -3.48
N ALA A 53 11.70 -7.63 -2.85
CA ALA A 53 12.88 -8.45 -2.67
C ALA A 53 12.61 -9.76 -1.89
N THR A 54 11.62 -9.78 -0.99
CA THR A 54 11.27 -10.99 -0.23
C THR A 54 10.45 -11.99 -1.05
N ILE A 55 9.69 -11.50 -2.03
CA ILE A 55 9.02 -12.34 -3.03
C ILE A 55 10.06 -12.96 -3.96
N LEU A 56 10.88 -12.11 -4.61
CA LEU A 56 11.90 -12.53 -5.57
C LEU A 56 12.96 -13.44 -4.92
N GLY A 57 13.28 -13.23 -3.65
CA GLY A 57 14.16 -14.09 -2.86
C GLY A 57 13.52 -15.39 -2.35
N GLY A 58 12.23 -15.63 -2.63
CA GLY A 58 11.50 -16.85 -2.22
C GLY A 58 11.23 -16.95 -0.70
N ALA A 59 11.37 -15.86 0.06
CA ALA A 59 11.12 -15.87 1.50
C ALA A 59 9.62 -15.92 1.85
N VAL A 60 8.76 -15.34 0.98
CA VAL A 60 7.31 -15.32 1.15
C VAL A 60 6.68 -16.52 0.42
N PRO A 61 5.97 -17.42 1.11
CA PRO A 61 5.34 -18.59 0.51
C PRO A 61 3.98 -18.23 -0.13
N VAL A 62 4.00 -17.56 -1.29
CA VAL A 62 2.81 -16.98 -1.95
C VAL A 62 1.69 -18.00 -2.08
N LYS A 63 1.98 -19.20 -2.63
CA LYS A 63 0.95 -20.23 -2.85
C LYS A 63 0.35 -20.79 -1.56
N GLU A 64 1.16 -20.92 -0.49
CA GLU A 64 0.67 -21.39 0.81
C GLU A 64 -0.24 -20.36 1.47
N LEU A 65 0.12 -19.07 1.37
CA LEU A 65 -0.72 -17.96 1.84
C LEU A 65 -2.06 -17.94 1.10
N GLN A 66 -2.02 -18.03 -0.24
CA GLN A 66 -3.23 -18.07 -1.06
C GLN A 66 -4.11 -19.28 -0.78
N ALA A 67 -3.52 -20.46 -0.53
CA ALA A 67 -4.27 -21.65 -0.13
C ALA A 67 -5.01 -21.48 1.21
N LYS A 68 -4.56 -20.55 2.07
CA LYS A 68 -5.23 -20.15 3.31
C LYS A 68 -6.19 -18.96 3.14
N GLY A 69 -6.35 -18.46 1.91
CA GLY A 69 -7.26 -17.36 1.58
C GLY A 69 -6.66 -15.97 1.64
N PHE A 70 -5.36 -15.83 1.92
CA PHE A 70 -4.69 -14.52 1.95
C PHE A 70 -4.25 -14.09 0.56
N LYS A 71 -4.37 -12.81 0.26
CA LYS A 71 -3.77 -12.18 -0.92
C LYS A 71 -2.36 -11.69 -0.61
N VAL A 72 -1.53 -11.58 -1.66
CA VAL A 72 -0.16 -11.07 -1.59
C VAL A 72 0.04 -10.00 -2.65
N VAL A 73 0.29 -8.76 -2.20
CA VAL A 73 0.48 -7.58 -3.06
C VAL A 73 1.77 -6.86 -2.67
N PRO A 74 2.91 -7.21 -3.29
CA PRO A 74 4.21 -6.65 -2.94
C PRO A 74 4.43 -5.21 -3.43
N TRP A 75 5.40 -4.51 -2.81
CA TRP A 75 5.85 -3.14 -3.06
C TRP A 75 7.39 -3.04 -3.03
N THR A 76 8.06 -2.09 -3.68
CA THR A 76 7.66 -1.32 -4.82
C THR A 76 8.43 -1.86 -6.02
N THR A 77 7.74 -2.33 -7.03
CA THR A 77 8.37 -2.96 -8.19
C THR A 77 8.25 -2.06 -9.41
N ASN A 78 9.38 -1.60 -9.97
CA ASN A 78 9.42 -0.67 -11.09
C ASN A 78 10.12 -1.23 -12.33
N ASP A 79 10.86 -2.31 -12.19
CA ASP A 79 11.54 -3.00 -13.29
C ASP A 79 10.58 -3.98 -13.99
N PRO A 80 10.39 -3.88 -15.33
CA PRO A 80 9.45 -4.74 -16.07
C PRO A 80 9.74 -6.24 -15.95
N GLU A 81 11.01 -6.66 -15.88
CA GLU A 81 11.35 -8.08 -15.76
C GLU A 81 11.01 -8.61 -14.36
N LYS A 82 11.27 -7.82 -13.32
CA LYS A 82 10.85 -8.15 -11.95
C LYS A 82 9.32 -8.16 -11.81
N MET A 83 8.60 -7.24 -12.47
CA MET A 83 7.14 -7.27 -12.55
C MET A 83 6.65 -8.60 -13.15
N ARG A 84 7.22 -8.99 -14.30
CA ARG A 84 6.91 -10.23 -15.00
C ARG A 84 7.16 -11.47 -14.14
N GLU A 85 8.32 -11.50 -13.47
CA GLU A 85 8.69 -12.61 -12.59
C GLU A 85 7.67 -12.77 -11.44
N GLN A 86 7.32 -11.69 -10.75
CA GLN A 86 6.36 -11.72 -9.64
C GLN A 86 4.94 -12.10 -10.11
N ILE A 87 4.51 -11.59 -11.28
CA ILE A 87 3.23 -12.01 -11.89
C ILE A 87 3.22 -13.52 -12.12
N ARG A 88 4.31 -14.11 -12.62
CA ARG A 88 4.46 -15.57 -12.86
C ARG A 88 4.58 -16.36 -11.56
N MET A 89 5.14 -15.78 -10.49
CA MET A 89 5.13 -16.36 -9.15
C MET A 89 3.73 -16.42 -8.54
N GLY A 90 2.76 -15.67 -9.12
CA GLY A 90 1.34 -15.77 -8.78
C GLY A 90 0.84 -14.74 -7.77
N VAL A 91 1.57 -13.65 -7.53
CA VAL A 91 1.06 -12.56 -6.67
C VAL A 91 -0.27 -11.99 -7.19
N ASP A 92 -1.06 -11.40 -6.29
CA ASP A 92 -2.43 -10.92 -6.60
C ASP A 92 -2.44 -9.50 -7.17
N GLY A 93 -1.35 -8.76 -7.03
CA GLY A 93 -1.17 -7.40 -7.51
C GLY A 93 0.26 -6.91 -7.31
N LEU A 94 0.54 -5.69 -7.75
CA LEU A 94 1.83 -5.00 -7.54
C LEU A 94 1.58 -3.52 -7.24
N ILE A 95 2.27 -3.01 -6.22
CA ILE A 95 2.38 -1.57 -5.95
C ILE A 95 3.62 -1.07 -6.71
N THR A 96 3.43 -0.06 -7.59
CA THR A 96 4.47 0.42 -8.50
C THR A 96 4.44 1.94 -8.70
N ASP A 97 5.61 2.56 -8.85
CA ASP A 97 5.76 3.95 -9.30
C ASP A 97 5.40 4.11 -10.79
N ARG A 98 5.41 3.00 -11.54
CA ARG A 98 5.31 2.93 -13.00
C ARG A 98 4.10 2.08 -13.43
N PRO A 99 2.87 2.55 -13.16
CA PRO A 99 1.67 1.82 -13.58
C PRO A 99 1.58 1.65 -15.10
N ASP A 100 2.16 2.56 -15.89
CA ASP A 100 2.31 2.47 -17.33
C ASP A 100 3.09 1.21 -17.76
N LEU A 101 4.24 0.96 -17.15
CA LEU A 101 5.06 -0.23 -17.44
C LEU A 101 4.36 -1.51 -16.98
N LEU A 102 3.72 -1.48 -15.81
CA LEU A 102 2.99 -2.63 -15.30
C LEU A 102 1.81 -3.02 -16.22
N GLN A 103 1.08 -2.04 -16.74
CA GLN A 103 0.00 -2.30 -17.72
C GLN A 103 0.53 -2.91 -19.02
N GLN A 104 1.70 -2.45 -19.49
CA GLN A 104 2.34 -3.06 -20.65
C GLN A 104 2.71 -4.52 -20.39
N VAL A 105 3.38 -4.82 -19.27
CA VAL A 105 3.74 -6.19 -18.88
C VAL A 105 2.49 -7.07 -18.75
N LEU A 106 1.42 -6.58 -18.10
CA LEU A 106 0.17 -7.33 -17.97
C LEU A 106 -0.52 -7.60 -19.32
N LYS A 107 -0.45 -6.67 -20.28
CA LYS A 107 -0.96 -6.89 -21.63
C LYS A 107 -0.24 -8.07 -22.31
N GLU A 108 1.07 -8.15 -22.16
CA GLU A 108 1.89 -9.23 -22.71
C GLU A 108 1.60 -10.57 -22.02
N GLU A 109 1.54 -10.58 -20.68
CA GLU A 109 1.22 -11.80 -19.91
C GLU A 109 -0.20 -12.31 -20.20
N ARG A 110 -1.19 -11.41 -20.33
CA ARG A 110 -2.56 -11.76 -20.72
C ARG A 110 -2.63 -12.37 -22.12
N ALA A 111 -1.85 -11.84 -23.07
CA ALA A 111 -1.77 -12.39 -24.44
C ALA A 111 -1.11 -13.76 -24.48
N SER A 112 -0.21 -14.06 -23.54
CA SER A 112 0.52 -15.36 -23.45
C SER A 112 -0.17 -16.41 -22.57
N ALA A 113 -1.24 -16.04 -21.83
CA ALA A 113 -1.96 -16.92 -20.90
C ALA A 113 -2.59 -18.12 -21.61
N LYS A 114 -2.23 -19.33 -21.17
CA LYS A 114 -2.65 -20.58 -21.81
C LYS A 114 -3.92 -21.18 -21.22
N THR A 115 -4.14 -20.99 -19.93
CA THR A 115 -5.27 -21.56 -19.19
C THR A 115 -6.34 -20.52 -18.87
N GLU A 116 -7.58 -20.98 -18.65
CA GLU A 116 -8.67 -20.10 -18.20
C GLU A 116 -8.40 -19.56 -16.80
N GLU A 117 -7.78 -20.36 -15.94
CA GLU A 117 -7.39 -19.94 -14.59
C GLU A 117 -6.38 -18.78 -14.63
N GLU A 118 -5.35 -18.89 -15.48
CA GLU A 118 -4.40 -17.79 -15.69
C GLU A 118 -5.09 -16.53 -16.20
N ARG A 119 -5.95 -16.65 -17.22
CA ARG A 119 -6.72 -15.51 -17.74
C ARG A 119 -7.57 -14.86 -16.68
N ALA A 120 -8.30 -15.66 -15.90
CA ALA A 120 -9.14 -15.16 -14.81
C ALA A 120 -8.32 -14.48 -13.71
N ARG A 121 -7.15 -15.01 -13.34
CA ARG A 121 -6.24 -14.40 -12.38
C ARG A 121 -5.72 -13.07 -12.89
N LEU A 122 -5.19 -13.02 -14.11
CA LEU A 122 -4.65 -11.79 -14.71
C LEU A 122 -5.72 -10.72 -14.96
N ALA A 123 -6.97 -11.12 -15.19
CA ALA A 123 -8.08 -10.18 -15.30
C ALA A 123 -8.40 -9.46 -13.98
N ARG A 124 -8.13 -10.11 -12.83
CA ARG A 124 -8.34 -9.56 -11.48
C ARG A 124 -7.07 -9.00 -10.84
N PHE A 125 -5.96 -8.99 -11.57
CA PHE A 125 -4.67 -8.52 -11.07
C PHE A 125 -4.75 -7.06 -10.64
N ASP A 126 -4.28 -6.76 -9.42
CA ASP A 126 -4.31 -5.40 -8.88
C ASP A 126 -3.12 -4.59 -9.39
N VAL A 127 -3.41 -3.51 -10.10
CA VAL A 127 -2.44 -2.49 -10.52
C VAL A 127 -2.55 -1.32 -9.56
N SER A 128 -1.66 -1.28 -8.58
CA SER A 128 -1.68 -0.25 -7.54
C SER A 128 -0.65 0.84 -7.84
N ALA A 129 -1.13 2.05 -8.12
CA ALA A 129 -0.30 3.20 -8.44
C ALA A 129 0.27 3.81 -7.15
N HIS A 130 1.54 3.53 -6.84
CA HIS A 130 2.26 4.01 -5.66
C HIS A 130 2.31 5.54 -5.65
N ARG A 131 1.71 6.15 -4.62
CA ARG A 131 1.55 7.61 -4.47
C ARG A 131 0.94 8.28 -5.71
N GLY A 132 0.00 7.58 -6.35
CA GLY A 132 -0.64 8.00 -7.59
C GLY A 132 0.16 7.72 -8.87
N GLY A 133 1.32 7.07 -8.79
CA GLY A 133 2.24 6.82 -9.92
C GLY A 133 3.37 7.86 -9.97
N ARG A 134 4.13 7.94 -8.88
CA ARG A 134 5.18 8.96 -8.67
C ARG A 134 6.31 8.93 -9.68
N GLY A 135 6.51 7.85 -10.42
CA GLY A 135 7.46 7.80 -11.52
C GLY A 135 7.07 8.66 -12.71
N LEU A 136 5.81 9.12 -12.78
CA LEU A 136 5.27 9.91 -13.88
C LEU A 136 4.93 11.35 -13.50
N ARG A 137 4.49 11.60 -12.25
CA ARG A 137 4.09 12.93 -11.73
C ARG A 137 4.56 13.09 -10.29
N PRO A 138 4.68 14.34 -9.79
CA PRO A 138 4.99 14.61 -8.38
C PRO A 138 4.05 13.85 -7.43
N GLU A 139 4.64 13.07 -6.53
CA GLU A 139 3.96 12.11 -5.66
C GLU A 139 2.85 12.72 -4.79
N ASN A 140 1.83 11.91 -4.50
CA ASN A 140 0.77 12.27 -3.54
C ASN A 140 0.03 13.58 -3.87
N THR A 141 -0.03 13.94 -5.17
CA THR A 141 -0.70 15.15 -5.68
C THR A 141 -1.87 14.79 -6.59
N LEU A 142 -2.79 15.73 -6.82
CA LEU A 142 -3.89 15.51 -7.78
C LEU A 142 -3.40 15.11 -9.17
N PRO A 143 -2.34 15.74 -9.75
CA PRO A 143 -1.76 15.29 -11.01
C PRO A 143 -1.23 13.84 -11.00
N SER A 144 -0.65 13.36 -9.89
CA SER A 144 -0.20 11.97 -9.84
C SER A 144 -1.37 10.99 -9.78
N PHE A 145 -2.42 11.30 -9.02
CA PHE A 145 -3.63 10.49 -9.00
C PHE A 145 -4.36 10.47 -10.34
N GLU A 146 -4.40 11.60 -11.06
CA GLU A 146 -4.90 11.64 -12.45
C GLU A 146 -4.07 10.71 -13.34
N SER A 147 -2.75 10.80 -13.26
CA SER A 147 -1.85 9.95 -14.04
C SER A 147 -2.07 8.46 -13.76
N GLY A 148 -2.23 8.06 -12.49
CA GLY A 148 -2.56 6.69 -12.13
C GLY A 148 -3.89 6.22 -12.73
N LEU A 149 -4.92 7.05 -12.71
CA LEU A 149 -6.21 6.75 -13.34
C LEU A 149 -6.12 6.68 -14.85
N ASP A 150 -5.34 7.55 -15.49
CA ASP A 150 -5.09 7.55 -16.93
C ASP A 150 -4.38 6.27 -17.41
N GLN A 151 -3.56 5.67 -16.54
CA GLN A 151 -2.95 4.36 -16.75
C GLN A 151 -3.85 3.19 -16.35
N LEU A 152 -5.13 3.42 -16.09
CA LEU A 152 -6.13 2.41 -15.75
C LEU A 152 -5.72 1.59 -14.50
N SER A 153 -5.09 2.23 -13.52
CA SER A 153 -4.78 1.59 -12.25
C SER A 153 -6.07 1.18 -11.54
N THR A 154 -6.07 -0.01 -10.96
CA THR A 154 -7.23 -0.54 -10.21
C THR A 154 -7.26 -0.01 -8.79
N THR A 155 -6.11 0.43 -8.28
CA THR A 155 -5.94 1.00 -6.95
C THR A 155 -5.03 2.23 -7.01
N LEU A 156 -5.43 3.29 -6.31
CA LEU A 156 -4.59 4.44 -6.00
C LEU A 156 -4.02 4.21 -4.61
N GLU A 157 -2.71 4.01 -4.54
CA GLU A 157 -2.01 3.89 -3.28
C GLU A 157 -1.50 5.26 -2.85
N THR A 158 -1.51 5.53 -1.55
CA THR A 158 -1.06 6.80 -0.97
C THR A 158 -0.80 6.68 0.52
N ASP A 159 -0.01 7.63 1.04
CA ASP A 159 0.37 7.73 2.44
C ASP A 159 -0.45 8.81 3.14
N THR A 160 -0.67 8.68 4.45
CA THR A 160 -1.37 9.70 5.22
C THR A 160 -0.69 10.03 6.53
N GLY A 161 -0.78 11.32 6.92
CA GLY A 161 -0.49 11.82 8.25
C GLY A 161 -1.67 12.61 8.81
N VAL A 162 -1.67 12.93 10.10
CA VAL A 162 -2.78 13.62 10.75
C VAL A 162 -2.37 15.04 11.11
N THR A 163 -3.18 16.02 10.67
CA THR A 163 -2.99 17.45 10.92
C THR A 163 -3.55 17.90 12.27
N THR A 164 -3.30 19.17 12.67
CA THR A 164 -3.81 19.74 13.93
C THR A 164 -5.32 19.73 14.02
N ASP A 165 -6.01 19.86 12.89
CA ASP A 165 -7.48 19.82 12.78
C ASP A 165 -8.04 18.39 12.60
N GLY A 166 -7.20 17.37 12.80
CA GLY A 166 -7.61 15.94 12.75
C GLY A 166 -7.94 15.44 11.36
N VAL A 167 -7.43 16.09 10.31
CA VAL A 167 -7.64 15.68 8.92
C VAL A 167 -6.54 14.71 8.49
N SER A 168 -6.91 13.62 7.80
CA SER A 168 -5.97 12.68 7.18
C SER A 168 -5.39 13.31 5.92
N LEU A 169 -4.25 14.02 6.06
CA LEU A 169 -3.52 14.67 4.98
C LEU A 169 -2.68 13.65 4.22
N ILE A 170 -2.74 13.68 2.91
CA ILE A 170 -1.98 12.79 2.04
C ILE A 170 -0.55 13.30 1.92
N TRP A 171 0.39 12.58 2.52
CA TRP A 171 1.82 12.83 2.44
C TRP A 171 2.61 11.67 3.05
N HIS A 172 3.80 11.38 2.49
CA HIS A 172 4.62 10.25 2.95
C HIS A 172 5.39 10.52 4.24
N ASP A 173 6.12 11.65 4.29
CA ASP A 173 6.95 11.96 5.44
C ASP A 173 6.12 12.57 6.58
N GLN A 174 6.65 12.58 7.80
CA GLN A 174 6.02 13.22 8.96
C GLN A 174 5.95 14.74 8.83
N PHE A 175 6.61 15.30 7.82
CA PHE A 175 6.69 16.72 7.50
C PHE A 175 6.59 16.91 5.98
N LEU A 176 6.18 18.09 5.54
CA LEU A 176 6.18 18.43 4.13
C LEU A 176 7.64 18.55 3.65
N ASN A 177 8.10 17.61 2.82
CA ASN A 177 9.50 17.48 2.45
C ASN A 177 9.90 18.59 1.45
N SER A 178 10.98 19.30 1.76
CA SER A 178 11.51 20.37 0.90
C SER A 178 12.11 19.87 -0.43
N GLU A 179 12.38 18.57 -0.58
CA GLU A 179 12.76 17.98 -1.85
C GLU A 179 11.58 17.93 -2.84
N SER A 180 10.36 17.74 -2.34
CA SER A 180 9.14 17.64 -3.14
C SER A 180 8.34 18.96 -3.14
N CYS A 181 8.36 19.70 -2.01
CA CYS A 181 7.52 20.87 -1.80
C CYS A 181 8.34 22.17 -1.73
N ARG A 182 7.66 23.28 -2.00
CA ARG A 182 8.11 24.66 -1.80
C ARG A 182 6.99 25.47 -1.19
N ARG A 183 7.34 26.63 -0.61
CA ARG A 183 6.31 27.56 -0.14
C ARG A 183 5.71 28.34 -1.32
N ALA A 184 4.41 28.58 -1.25
CA ALA A 184 3.68 29.33 -2.26
C ALA A 184 4.05 30.82 -2.29
N ASP A 185 4.47 31.38 -1.15
CA ASP A 185 4.93 32.77 -1.01
C ASP A 185 6.37 32.99 -1.50
N GLY A 186 7.06 31.95 -1.95
CA GLY A 186 8.45 32.02 -2.41
C GLY A 186 9.51 32.10 -1.31
N ALA A 187 9.11 32.06 -0.03
CA ALA A 187 10.07 32.03 1.07
C ALA A 187 10.87 30.72 1.07
N SER A 188 12.09 30.78 1.62
CA SER A 188 12.98 29.62 1.70
C SER A 188 12.35 28.51 2.54
N TYR A 189 12.39 27.30 2.01
CA TYR A 189 11.92 26.10 2.68
C TYR A 189 12.96 24.99 2.59
N THR A 190 13.44 24.53 3.74
CA THR A 190 14.55 23.57 3.89
C THR A 190 14.20 22.55 4.99
N LEU A 191 15.06 21.57 5.20
CA LEU A 191 14.89 20.60 6.30
C LEU A 191 15.00 21.26 7.69
N GLU A 192 15.74 22.36 7.82
CA GLU A 192 15.90 23.05 9.11
C GLU A 192 14.61 23.76 9.57
N ASN A 193 13.84 24.29 8.62
CA ASN A 193 12.57 24.95 8.90
C ASN A 193 11.35 24.13 8.47
N ARG A 194 11.50 22.78 8.44
CA ARG A 194 10.45 21.86 8.05
C ARG A 194 9.20 21.95 8.93
N VAL A 195 8.04 21.76 8.33
CA VAL A 195 6.74 21.82 8.98
C VAL A 195 6.19 20.41 9.11
N PHE A 196 6.01 19.93 10.35
CA PHE A 196 5.41 18.64 10.62
C PHE A 196 3.91 18.64 10.36
N LEU A 197 3.36 17.54 9.87
CA LEU A 197 1.93 17.43 9.55
C LEU A 197 1.07 17.64 10.80
N LYS A 198 1.49 17.11 11.95
CA LYS A 198 0.77 17.28 13.22
C LYS A 198 0.76 18.72 13.77
N ASP A 199 1.55 19.62 13.18
CA ASP A 199 1.73 21.01 13.66
C ASP A 199 1.13 22.04 12.70
N ILE A 200 0.43 21.60 11.64
CA ILE A 200 -0.24 22.47 10.66
C ILE A 200 -1.68 22.01 10.43
N SER A 201 -2.59 22.93 10.17
CA SER A 201 -3.95 22.58 9.72
C SER A 201 -3.96 22.18 8.24
N SER A 202 -4.95 21.36 7.83
CA SER A 202 -5.11 20.98 6.42
C SER A 202 -5.28 22.19 5.51
N ALA A 203 -6.05 23.20 5.95
CA ALA A 203 -6.28 24.44 5.21
C ALA A 203 -5.00 25.27 5.05
N ASP A 204 -4.18 25.38 6.10
CA ASP A 204 -2.93 26.13 6.04
C ASP A 204 -1.88 25.38 5.21
N ALA A 205 -1.84 24.04 5.25
CA ALA A 205 -0.99 23.26 4.39
C ALA A 205 -1.29 23.55 2.90
N GLN A 206 -2.57 23.58 2.51
CA GLN A 206 -2.99 23.86 1.12
C GLN A 206 -2.75 25.31 0.68
N LYS A 207 -2.75 26.27 1.61
CA LYS A 207 -2.45 27.69 1.31
C LYS A 207 -0.95 27.98 1.25
N THR A 208 -0.16 27.20 1.99
CA THR A 208 1.27 27.49 2.20
C THR A 208 2.17 26.71 1.26
N PHE A 209 1.81 25.48 0.87
CA PHE A 209 2.72 24.59 0.16
C PHE A 209 2.23 24.19 -1.23
N ILE A 210 3.20 24.08 -2.15
CA ILE A 210 3.03 23.52 -3.50
C ILE A 210 4.11 22.45 -3.67
N CYS A 211 3.70 21.21 -3.96
CA CYS A 211 4.58 20.05 -4.04
C CYS A 211 4.76 19.61 -5.50
N ASP A 212 5.41 20.45 -6.29
CA ASP A 212 5.58 20.33 -7.74
C ASP A 212 7.01 19.99 -8.20
N LYS A 213 7.91 19.67 -7.28
CA LYS A 213 9.29 19.32 -7.63
C LYS A 213 9.38 17.87 -8.13
N VAL A 214 10.21 17.65 -9.14
CA VAL A 214 10.46 16.34 -9.75
C VAL A 214 11.81 15.79 -9.32
N HIS A 215 11.85 14.54 -8.83
CA HIS A 215 13.07 13.89 -8.35
C HIS A 215 13.04 12.35 -8.39
N PHE A 216 11.97 11.74 -8.95
CA PHE A 216 11.80 10.28 -9.05
C PHE A 216 12.07 9.74 -10.47
N GLY A 217 13.13 10.22 -11.12
CA GLY A 217 13.56 9.70 -12.40
C GLY A 217 13.20 10.58 -13.60
N PRO A 218 13.71 10.23 -14.78
CA PRO A 218 13.67 11.10 -15.98
C PRO A 218 12.25 11.22 -16.58
N ASP A 219 11.37 10.29 -16.30
CA ASP A 219 10.02 10.28 -16.85
C ASP A 219 9.02 11.09 -16.01
N GLN A 220 9.42 11.47 -14.79
CA GLN A 220 8.59 12.31 -13.93
C GLN A 220 8.51 13.74 -14.49
N LYS A 221 7.29 14.26 -14.61
CA LYS A 221 7.01 15.61 -15.15
C LYS A 221 6.00 16.34 -14.28
N ASN A 222 6.19 17.65 -14.11
CA ASN A 222 5.24 18.55 -13.46
C ASN A 222 4.49 19.45 -14.45
N ASP A 223 4.34 19.01 -15.70
CA ASP A 223 3.61 19.70 -16.74
C ASP A 223 2.09 19.55 -16.56
N LEU A 224 1.41 20.64 -16.21
CA LEU A 224 -0.05 20.66 -15.98
C LEU A 224 -0.87 20.44 -17.24
N THR A 225 -0.32 20.60 -18.44
CA THR A 225 -1.03 20.26 -19.69
C THR A 225 -1.34 18.76 -19.78
N LEU A 226 -0.61 17.95 -19.04
CA LEU A 226 -0.78 16.51 -18.94
C LEU A 226 -1.78 16.09 -17.82
N SER A 227 -2.35 17.06 -17.09
CA SER A 227 -3.24 16.81 -15.96
C SER A 227 -4.47 17.75 -15.96
N PRO A 228 -5.26 17.74 -17.08
CA PRO A 228 -6.36 18.67 -17.24
C PRO A 228 -7.49 18.49 -16.22
N VAL A 229 -7.71 17.27 -15.71
CA VAL A 229 -8.72 16.99 -14.68
C VAL A 229 -8.31 17.56 -13.34
N ALA A 230 -7.04 17.41 -12.93
CA ALA A 230 -6.50 17.98 -11.71
C ALA A 230 -6.57 19.52 -11.72
N VAL A 231 -6.25 20.13 -12.87
CA VAL A 231 -6.39 21.59 -13.06
C VAL A 231 -7.85 22.04 -12.93
N ALA A 232 -8.78 21.34 -13.58
CA ALA A 232 -10.20 21.66 -13.52
C ALA A 232 -10.78 21.49 -12.11
N PHE A 233 -10.36 20.42 -11.40
CA PHE A 233 -10.78 20.16 -10.03
C PHE A 233 -10.19 21.19 -9.05
N ALA A 234 -8.91 21.52 -9.17
CA ALA A 234 -8.29 22.54 -8.34
C ALA A 234 -8.99 23.89 -8.46
N LYS A 235 -9.35 24.28 -9.70
CA LYS A 235 -10.15 25.49 -9.96
C LYS A 235 -11.53 25.41 -9.29
N LYS A 236 -12.20 24.25 -9.36
CA LYS A 236 -13.52 24.04 -8.73
C LYS A 236 -13.45 24.13 -7.20
N GLU A 237 -12.41 23.57 -6.58
CA GLU A 237 -12.19 23.58 -5.12
C GLU A 237 -11.55 24.89 -4.63
N GLY A 238 -11.18 25.84 -5.51
CA GLY A 238 -10.52 27.10 -5.13
C GLY A 238 -9.10 26.92 -4.62
N LEU A 239 -8.39 25.86 -5.03
CA LEU A 239 -7.01 25.60 -4.62
C LEU A 239 -6.04 26.53 -5.37
N ILE A 240 -4.97 26.94 -4.70
CA ILE A 240 -3.94 27.81 -5.29
C ILE A 240 -3.11 27.09 -6.37
N SER A 241 -3.06 25.75 -6.34
CA SER A 241 -2.39 24.90 -7.33
C SER A 241 -2.97 23.49 -7.26
N PRO A 242 -2.95 22.70 -8.39
CA PRO A 242 -3.25 21.26 -8.34
C PRO A 242 -2.22 20.45 -7.54
N TYR A 243 -1.06 21.02 -7.24
CA TYR A 243 0.03 20.41 -6.48
C TYR A 243 0.01 20.74 -4.98
N VAL A 244 -1.07 21.32 -4.44
CA VAL A 244 -1.16 21.51 -2.99
C VAL A 244 -1.31 20.16 -2.28
N PRO A 245 -0.87 20.03 -1.01
CA PRO A 245 -1.12 18.83 -0.21
C PRO A 245 -2.61 18.51 -0.20
N THR A 246 -2.95 17.30 -0.60
CA THR A 246 -4.34 16.80 -0.65
C THR A 246 -4.68 16.05 0.64
N TYR A 247 -5.94 15.73 0.91
CA TYR A 247 -6.38 14.91 2.03
C TYR A 247 -7.37 13.83 1.57
N ALA A 248 -7.52 12.76 2.35
CA ALA A 248 -8.25 11.56 1.93
C ALA A 248 -9.66 11.86 1.36
N ALA A 249 -10.47 12.65 2.07
CA ALA A 249 -11.80 13.01 1.59
C ALA A 249 -11.78 13.85 0.29
N GLN A 250 -10.74 14.65 0.06
CA GLN A 250 -10.58 15.42 -1.18
C GLN A 250 -10.19 14.50 -2.35
N LEU A 251 -9.35 13.49 -2.11
CA LEU A 251 -9.02 12.47 -3.11
C LEU A 251 -10.29 11.71 -3.55
N PHE A 252 -11.16 11.33 -2.60
CA PHE A 252 -12.43 10.67 -2.95
C PHE A 252 -13.31 11.53 -3.84
N ARG A 253 -13.40 12.85 -3.55
CA ARG A 253 -14.13 13.82 -4.40
C ARG A 253 -13.47 14.01 -5.75
N PHE A 254 -12.13 14.00 -5.78
CA PHE A 254 -11.36 14.11 -7.02
C PHE A 254 -11.64 12.95 -7.98
N VAL A 255 -11.61 11.71 -7.49
CA VAL A 255 -11.90 10.53 -8.33
C VAL A 255 -13.35 10.55 -8.83
N LYS A 256 -14.30 10.98 -8.01
CA LYS A 256 -15.68 11.20 -8.47
C LYS A 256 -15.76 12.25 -9.58
N PHE A 257 -15.04 13.37 -9.39
CA PHE A 257 -14.96 14.44 -10.39
C PHE A 257 -14.29 13.95 -11.68
N TYR A 258 -13.24 13.12 -11.61
CA TYR A 258 -12.60 12.51 -12.76
C TYR A 258 -13.59 11.67 -13.58
N VAL A 259 -14.41 10.87 -12.92
CA VAL A 259 -15.48 10.09 -13.56
C VAL A 259 -16.47 11.00 -14.28
N GLU A 260 -16.94 12.06 -13.61
CA GLU A 260 -17.88 13.04 -14.19
C GLU A 260 -17.25 13.81 -15.38
N TYR A 261 -15.97 14.17 -15.27
CA TYR A 261 -15.22 14.86 -16.31
C TYR A 261 -15.23 14.10 -17.64
N TYR A 262 -15.01 12.78 -17.61
CA TYR A 262 -15.00 11.93 -18.80
C TYR A 262 -16.38 11.42 -19.21
N ARG A 263 -17.34 11.26 -18.31
CA ARG A 263 -18.70 10.82 -18.69
C ARG A 263 -19.52 11.91 -19.35
N THR A 264 -19.52 13.09 -18.78
CA THR A 264 -20.44 14.16 -19.16
C THR A 264 -19.78 15.53 -19.28
N GLY A 265 -18.58 15.69 -18.74
CA GLY A 265 -17.85 16.96 -18.66
C GLY A 265 -17.01 17.26 -19.91
N ALA A 266 -15.94 18.04 -19.70
CA ALA A 266 -15.08 18.53 -20.77
C ALA A 266 -14.32 17.43 -21.52
N GLY A 267 -14.01 16.32 -20.84
CA GLY A 267 -13.30 15.16 -21.41
C GLY A 267 -14.17 14.15 -22.14
N LYS A 268 -15.48 14.34 -22.23
CA LYS A 268 -16.42 13.33 -22.77
C LYS A 268 -16.16 12.89 -24.22
N ASN A 269 -15.45 13.70 -24.99
CA ASN A 269 -15.09 13.41 -26.37
C ASN A 269 -13.66 12.87 -26.54
N ASP A 270 -12.93 12.63 -25.44
CA ASP A 270 -11.63 11.96 -25.46
C ASP A 270 -11.79 10.52 -25.97
N ALA A 271 -10.83 10.04 -26.75
CA ALA A 271 -10.87 8.69 -27.33
C ALA A 271 -10.94 7.58 -26.26
N HIS A 272 -10.45 7.84 -25.05
CA HIS A 272 -10.42 6.92 -23.93
C HIS A 272 -11.44 7.28 -22.82
N ALA A 273 -12.34 8.22 -23.07
CA ALA A 273 -13.25 8.77 -22.05
C ALA A 273 -14.06 7.69 -21.32
N GLN A 274 -14.66 6.76 -22.09
CA GLN A 274 -15.45 5.68 -21.52
C GLN A 274 -14.61 4.77 -20.63
N GLU A 275 -13.48 4.28 -21.13
CA GLU A 275 -12.59 3.36 -20.43
C GLU A 275 -12.05 3.98 -19.14
N ARG A 276 -11.60 5.24 -19.18
CA ARG A 276 -11.14 6.02 -18.03
C ARG A 276 -12.23 6.17 -16.98
N ALA A 277 -13.42 6.59 -17.38
CA ALA A 277 -14.54 6.77 -16.46
C ALA A 277 -15.01 5.46 -15.83
N GLU A 278 -15.06 4.36 -16.60
CA GLU A 278 -15.44 3.05 -16.09
C GLU A 278 -14.40 2.51 -15.08
N ASN A 279 -13.10 2.60 -15.42
CA ASN A 279 -12.03 2.19 -14.50
C ASN A 279 -12.07 3.01 -13.20
N ALA A 280 -12.06 4.34 -13.31
CA ALA A 280 -12.06 5.23 -12.14
C ALA A 280 -13.30 5.03 -11.24
N SER A 281 -14.46 4.67 -11.82
CA SER A 281 -15.67 4.42 -11.04
C SER A 281 -15.54 3.21 -10.10
N ARG A 282 -14.60 2.31 -10.36
CA ARG A 282 -14.32 1.09 -9.58
C ARG A 282 -12.95 1.13 -8.89
N ALA A 283 -12.13 2.14 -9.16
CA ALA A 283 -10.81 2.28 -8.54
C ALA A 283 -10.91 2.30 -7.02
N ARG A 284 -10.00 1.58 -6.37
CA ARG A 284 -9.88 1.49 -4.92
C ARG A 284 -8.82 2.46 -4.42
N PHE A 285 -8.78 2.63 -3.11
CA PHE A 285 -7.85 3.51 -2.41
C PHE A 285 -7.11 2.69 -1.35
N ASN A 286 -5.82 2.51 -1.50
CA ASN A 286 -4.97 1.89 -0.50
C ASN A 286 -4.25 3.01 0.26
N LEU A 287 -4.59 3.21 1.53
CA LEU A 287 -4.22 4.38 2.32
C LEU A 287 -3.33 3.96 3.50
N GLU A 288 -2.06 4.39 3.47
CA GLU A 288 -1.11 4.06 4.55
C GLU A 288 -1.26 5.02 5.74
N THR A 289 -1.35 4.46 6.94
CA THR A 289 -1.11 5.22 8.17
C THR A 289 0.40 5.31 8.41
N LYS A 290 0.99 6.47 8.12
CA LYS A 290 2.46 6.70 8.21
C LYS A 290 2.92 6.86 9.66
N LEU A 291 2.72 5.81 10.41
CA LEU A 291 3.19 5.64 11.77
C LEU A 291 4.16 4.47 11.80
N MET A 292 5.32 4.67 12.38
CA MET A 292 6.29 3.60 12.60
C MET A 292 6.22 3.13 14.05
N PRO A 293 6.37 1.83 14.31
CA PRO A 293 6.47 1.33 15.67
C PRO A 293 7.62 1.99 16.43
N GLU A 294 7.41 2.30 17.70
CA GLU A 294 8.45 2.88 18.55
C GLU A 294 9.65 1.95 18.71
N GLY A 295 10.85 2.50 18.73
CA GLY A 295 12.08 1.72 18.95
C GLY A 295 12.69 1.10 17.68
N ILE A 296 12.10 1.31 16.48
CA ILE A 296 12.72 0.88 15.21
C ILE A 296 14.03 1.60 14.94
N THR A 297 14.14 2.85 15.36
CA THR A 297 15.34 3.66 15.15
C THR A 297 15.73 4.45 16.40
N THR A 298 17.03 4.64 16.60
CA THR A 298 17.60 5.56 17.58
C THR A 298 17.95 6.93 16.99
N ASP A 299 17.81 7.07 15.67
CA ASP A 299 18.09 8.33 14.96
C ASP A 299 17.01 9.36 15.26
N GLU A 300 17.39 10.49 15.83
CA GLU A 300 16.48 11.61 16.14
C GLU A 300 15.73 12.13 14.89
N ALA A 301 16.36 12.07 13.70
CA ALA A 301 15.73 12.50 12.45
C ALA A 301 14.55 11.59 12.05
N HIS A 302 14.55 10.33 12.50
CA HIS A 302 13.53 9.33 12.21
C HIS A 302 12.63 9.02 13.41
N LYS A 303 12.81 9.73 14.54
CA LYS A 303 11.87 9.62 15.66
C LYS A 303 10.46 9.98 15.22
N ASN A 304 9.51 9.26 15.80
CA ASN A 304 8.10 9.46 15.51
C ASN A 304 7.61 10.84 16.03
N HIS A 305 7.32 11.75 15.10
CA HIS A 305 6.74 13.07 15.34
C HIS A 305 5.27 13.13 14.89
N THR A 306 4.55 12.01 14.93
CA THR A 306 3.17 11.89 14.52
C THR A 306 2.23 11.78 15.73
N VAL A 307 0.94 11.67 15.48
CA VAL A 307 -0.04 11.30 16.49
C VAL A 307 -0.01 9.79 16.76
N GLY A 308 -0.62 9.34 17.85
CA GLY A 308 -0.70 7.90 18.16
C GLY A 308 -1.67 7.11 17.26
N PRO A 309 -1.65 5.76 17.33
CA PRO A 309 -2.41 4.87 16.45
C PRO A 309 -3.90 5.18 16.39
N GLN A 310 -4.55 5.38 17.54
CA GLN A 310 -6.01 5.65 17.58
C GLN A 310 -6.38 6.91 16.81
N LYS A 311 -5.62 8.00 16.93
CA LYS A 311 -5.89 9.25 16.21
C LYS A 311 -5.70 9.09 14.69
N PHE A 312 -4.76 8.25 14.25
CA PHE A 312 -4.64 7.90 12.82
C PHE A 312 -5.89 7.19 12.33
N VAL A 313 -6.34 6.18 13.07
CA VAL A 313 -7.53 5.38 12.72
C VAL A 313 -8.78 6.27 12.72
N ASP A 314 -8.98 7.10 13.74
CA ASP A 314 -10.11 8.03 13.83
C ASP A 314 -10.14 8.99 12.62
N ALA A 315 -9.00 9.59 12.26
CA ALA A 315 -8.92 10.53 11.16
C ALA A 315 -9.17 9.86 9.80
N LEU A 316 -8.49 8.76 9.52
CA LEU A 316 -8.54 8.08 8.23
C LEU A 316 -9.84 7.30 8.05
N CYS A 317 -10.14 6.37 8.96
CA CYS A 317 -11.34 5.54 8.87
C CYS A 317 -12.62 6.37 9.04
N GLY A 318 -12.59 7.40 9.89
CA GLY A 318 -13.68 8.39 9.97
C GLY A 318 -13.93 9.11 8.65
N ALA A 319 -12.87 9.48 7.91
CA ALA A 319 -13.01 10.05 6.57
C ALA A 319 -13.55 9.03 5.55
N ILE A 320 -13.10 7.78 5.58
CA ILE A 320 -13.60 6.69 4.72
C ILE A 320 -15.11 6.49 4.93
N VAL A 321 -15.54 6.27 6.16
CA VAL A 321 -16.96 6.03 6.51
C VAL A 321 -17.83 7.23 6.18
N LYS A 322 -17.39 8.44 6.55
CA LYS A 322 -18.14 9.67 6.26
C LYS A 322 -18.40 9.90 4.77
N ASN A 323 -17.54 9.36 3.91
CA ASN A 323 -17.67 9.48 2.46
C ASN A 323 -18.26 8.22 1.79
N GLY A 324 -18.66 7.18 2.56
CA GLY A 324 -19.21 5.93 2.05
C GLY A 324 -18.23 5.14 1.19
N MET A 325 -16.95 5.11 1.59
CA MET A 325 -15.86 4.50 0.81
C MET A 325 -15.39 3.15 1.35
N GLU A 326 -16.05 2.57 2.37
CA GLU A 326 -15.63 1.32 3.01
C GLU A 326 -15.45 0.16 2.02
N ALA A 327 -16.29 0.07 0.99
CA ALA A 327 -16.19 -0.96 -0.04
C ALA A 327 -15.06 -0.70 -1.08
N ARG A 328 -14.41 0.46 -1.02
CA ARG A 328 -13.39 0.89 -1.99
C ARG A 328 -12.09 1.35 -1.35
N ALA A 329 -12.04 1.50 -0.03
CA ALA A 329 -10.84 1.91 0.70
C ALA A 329 -10.26 0.72 1.47
N GLU A 330 -8.96 0.70 1.56
CA GLU A 330 -8.14 -0.28 2.26
C GLU A 330 -7.14 0.51 3.12
N VAL A 331 -6.83 0.01 4.32
CA VAL A 331 -5.84 0.65 5.19
C VAL A 331 -4.60 -0.23 5.25
N GLN A 332 -3.44 0.35 4.93
CA GLN A 332 -2.15 -0.33 5.07
C GLN A 332 -1.29 0.33 6.15
N SER A 333 -0.39 -0.42 6.74
CA SER A 333 0.57 0.10 7.73
C SER A 333 1.75 -0.83 7.96
N PHE A 334 2.90 -0.24 8.31
CA PHE A 334 4.00 -0.93 9.00
C PHE A 334 3.76 -1.04 10.51
N ASP A 335 2.93 -0.16 11.09
CA ASP A 335 2.53 -0.23 12.48
C ASP A 335 1.22 -1.02 12.62
N PHE A 336 1.34 -2.31 12.90
CA PHE A 336 0.21 -3.23 12.99
C PHE A 336 -0.77 -2.88 14.12
N ARG A 337 -0.40 -2.01 15.08
CA ARG A 337 -1.34 -1.48 16.09
C ARG A 337 -2.50 -0.74 15.44
N THR A 338 -2.23 -0.01 14.33
CA THR A 338 -3.29 0.67 13.59
C THR A 338 -4.21 -0.33 12.86
N LEU A 339 -3.64 -1.42 12.30
CA LEU A 339 -4.41 -2.44 11.59
C LEU A 339 -5.33 -3.21 12.54
N VAL A 340 -4.83 -3.58 13.73
CA VAL A 340 -5.64 -4.20 14.80
C VAL A 340 -6.82 -3.31 15.16
N LEU A 341 -6.60 -2.00 15.36
CA LEU A 341 -7.69 -1.04 15.65
C LEU A 341 -8.69 -0.91 14.50
N VAL A 342 -8.23 -0.97 13.24
CA VAL A 342 -9.12 -0.96 12.07
C VAL A 342 -9.99 -2.20 12.05
N GLU A 343 -9.43 -3.39 12.26
CA GLU A 343 -10.17 -4.65 12.31
C GLU A 343 -11.21 -4.66 13.44
N GLU A 344 -10.87 -4.12 14.62
CA GLU A 344 -11.77 -4.02 15.78
C GLU A 344 -12.90 -3.00 15.60
N GLN A 345 -12.62 -1.84 15.00
CA GLN A 345 -13.54 -0.69 15.00
C GLN A 345 -14.22 -0.44 13.64
N TYR A 346 -13.60 -0.88 12.53
CA TYR A 346 -14.04 -0.66 11.16
C TYR A 346 -13.95 -1.93 10.32
N PRO A 347 -14.60 -3.03 10.72
CA PRO A 347 -14.37 -4.37 10.16
C PRO A 347 -14.68 -4.52 8.67
N LYS A 348 -15.37 -3.55 8.06
CA LYS A 348 -15.64 -3.51 6.62
C LYS A 348 -14.51 -2.93 5.78
N ILE A 349 -13.47 -2.40 6.41
CA ILE A 349 -12.31 -1.83 5.73
C ILE A 349 -11.19 -2.87 5.74
N PRO A 350 -10.76 -3.40 4.58
CA PRO A 350 -9.66 -4.36 4.50
C PRO A 350 -8.35 -3.77 5.00
N THR A 351 -7.53 -4.62 5.63
CA THR A 351 -6.21 -4.26 6.15
C THR A 351 -5.08 -4.88 5.32
N TYR A 352 -4.01 -4.11 5.09
CA TYR A 352 -2.81 -4.54 4.37
C TYR A 352 -1.60 -4.45 5.30
N TYR A 353 -1.00 -5.60 5.58
CA TYR A 353 0.16 -5.75 6.45
C TYR A 353 1.43 -5.48 5.65
N LEU A 354 1.95 -4.25 5.73
CA LEU A 354 3.21 -3.86 5.11
C LEU A 354 4.38 -4.53 5.84
N THR A 355 5.22 -5.23 5.11
CA THR A 355 6.39 -5.88 5.69
C THR A 355 7.65 -5.56 4.89
N GLY A 356 8.71 -5.17 5.60
CA GLY A 356 10.05 -4.96 5.06
C GLY A 356 11.01 -6.07 5.52
N ASP A 357 11.98 -5.72 6.40
CA ASP A 357 12.91 -6.70 6.96
C ASP A 357 12.15 -7.75 7.80
N PRO A 358 12.33 -9.06 7.53
CA PRO A 358 11.71 -10.14 8.30
C PRO A 358 11.99 -10.09 9.81
N LYS A 359 13.08 -9.45 10.24
CA LYS A 359 13.39 -9.24 11.65
C LYS A 359 12.33 -8.43 12.39
N LEU A 360 11.61 -7.56 11.67
CA LEU A 360 10.52 -6.75 12.21
C LEU A 360 9.23 -7.54 12.41
N LEU A 361 9.16 -8.79 11.93
CA LEU A 361 8.02 -9.70 12.12
C LEU A 361 8.07 -10.47 13.43
N SER A 362 9.04 -10.19 14.32
CA SER A 362 9.22 -10.85 15.59
C SER A 362 9.30 -9.85 16.76
N GLY A 363 8.85 -10.26 17.94
CA GLY A 363 9.08 -9.54 19.18
C GLY A 363 8.28 -8.24 19.32
N LEU A 364 8.96 -7.15 19.69
CA LEU A 364 8.35 -5.89 20.13
C LEU A 364 7.53 -5.15 19.06
N PHE A 365 7.81 -5.40 17.79
CA PHE A 365 7.15 -4.68 16.68
C PHE A 365 5.79 -5.26 16.29
N VAL A 366 5.52 -6.50 16.69
CA VAL A 366 4.23 -7.15 16.46
C VAL A 366 3.36 -6.97 17.72
N PRO A 367 2.14 -6.40 17.60
CA PRO A 367 1.21 -6.28 18.72
C PRO A 367 0.93 -7.64 19.39
N GLU A 368 0.63 -7.63 20.68
CA GLU A 368 0.39 -8.86 21.45
C GLU A 368 -0.66 -9.76 20.82
N GLN A 369 -1.72 -9.16 20.27
CA GLN A 369 -2.82 -9.85 19.59
C GLN A 369 -2.37 -10.70 18.41
N LEU A 370 -1.26 -10.33 17.77
CA LEU A 370 -0.73 -10.98 16.57
C LEU A 370 0.50 -11.86 16.85
N ARG A 371 0.93 -11.95 18.10
CA ARG A 371 2.09 -12.80 18.47
C ARG A 371 1.69 -14.27 18.49
N ALA A 372 2.61 -15.14 18.07
CA ALA A 372 2.46 -16.57 18.27
C ALA A 372 2.48 -16.90 19.77
N ALA A 373 1.70 -17.90 20.19
CA ALA A 373 1.66 -18.33 21.59
C ALA A 373 3.07 -18.70 22.08
N GLY A 374 3.51 -18.07 23.19
CA GLY A 374 4.82 -18.32 23.81
C GLY A 374 5.95 -17.42 23.32
N THR A 375 5.75 -16.48 22.40
CA THR A 375 6.71 -15.41 22.07
C THR A 375 6.53 -14.22 23.02
N LYS A 376 7.62 -13.86 23.73
CA LYS A 376 7.64 -12.63 24.56
C LYS A 376 8.09 -11.44 23.74
#